data_64c5d0e65706e9164d1f08b10ac2bb86
#
_entry.id   64c5d0e65706e9164d1f08b10ac2bb86
#
_cell.length_a   1.000
_cell.length_b   1.000
_cell.length_c   1.000
_cell.angle_alpha   90.00
_cell.angle_beta   90.00
_cell.angle_gamma   90.00
#
_symmetry.space_group_name_H-M   'P 1'
#
loop_
_entity.id
_entity.type
_entity.pdbx_description
1 polymer ?
#
loop_
_entity_poly.entity_id
_entity_poly.type
_entity_poly.pdbx_seq_one_letter_code
_entity_poly.pdbx_strand_id
1 'polypeptide(L)' 'LQLEIIFGKVVKSIRIKKNITQEQLAVSSTLERTYISELEHGRYQPTLTSLFDIARGLNMNPSDLVRLVELEFNNQTH' A
#
# COMPACT_ATOMS: atom_id res chain seq x y z
N LEU A 1 13.35 10.61 6.19
CA LEU A 1 12.48 9.44 6.11
C LEU A 1 11.11 9.86 5.62
N GLN A 2 10.69 9.33 4.48
CA GLN A 2 9.45 9.73 3.84
C GLN A 2 8.40 8.64 4.00
N LEU A 3 7.24 9.04 4.48
CA LEU A 3 6.16 8.11 4.80
C LEU A 3 5.61 7.42 3.53
N GLU A 4 5.60 8.13 2.40
CA GLU A 4 5.13 7.54 1.14
C GLU A 4 6.01 6.39 0.68
N ILE A 5 7.31 6.44 0.95
CA ILE A 5 8.22 5.35 0.61
C ILE A 5 7.90 4.13 1.46
N ILE A 6 7.69 4.34 2.75
CA ILE A 6 7.33 3.26 3.68
C ILE A 6 5.99 2.64 3.28
N PHE A 7 5.01 3.47 2.98
CA PHE A 7 3.69 3.00 2.58
C PHE A 7 3.78 2.12 1.33
N GLY A 8 4.53 2.57 0.33
CA GLY A 8 4.70 1.80 -0.90
C GLY A 8 5.33 0.43 -0.66
N LYS A 9 6.37 0.39 0.19
CA LYS A 9 7.04 -0.87 0.52
C LYS A 9 6.11 -1.81 1.27
N VAL A 10 5.32 -1.30 2.19
CA VAL A 10 4.37 -2.11 2.97
C VAL A 10 3.31 -2.71 2.04
N VAL A 11 2.74 -1.89 1.14
CA VAL A 11 1.74 -2.37 0.18
C VAL A 11 2.33 -3.48 -0.68
N LYS A 12 3.52 -3.27 -1.24
CA LYS A 12 4.18 -4.28 -2.07
C LYS A 12 4.43 -5.56 -1.29
N SER A 13 4.91 -5.45 -0.07
CA SER A 13 5.19 -6.61 0.77
C SER A 13 3.93 -7.44 1.03
N ILE A 14 2.83 -6.78 1.38
CA ILE A 14 1.56 -7.48 1.64
C ILE A 14 1.06 -8.13 0.36
N ARG A 15 1.11 -7.39 -0.75
CA ARG A 15 0.66 -7.89 -2.04
C ARG A 15 1.41 -9.18 -2.43
N ILE A 16 2.73 -9.17 -2.31
CA ILE A 16 3.55 -10.32 -2.65
C ILE A 16 3.23 -11.50 -1.73
N LYS A 17 3.10 -11.26 -0.44
CA LYS A 17 2.77 -12.32 0.53
C LYS A 17 1.42 -12.98 0.22
N LYS A 18 0.49 -12.21 -0.31
CA LYS A 18 -0.84 -12.71 -0.67
C LYS A 18 -0.91 -13.25 -2.10
N ASN A 19 0.21 -13.27 -2.81
CA ASN A 19 0.28 -13.72 -4.21
C ASN A 19 -0.65 -12.93 -5.13
N ILE A 20 -0.73 -11.62 -4.90
CA ILE A 20 -1.54 -10.71 -5.70
C ILE A 20 -0.61 -9.94 -6.63
N THR A 21 -0.90 -9.93 -7.94
CA THR A 21 -0.13 -9.12 -8.89
C THR A 21 -0.57 -7.66 -8.80
N GLN A 22 0.26 -6.75 -9.32
CA GLN A 22 -0.13 -5.33 -9.39
C GLN A 22 -1.43 -5.16 -10.17
N GLU A 23 -1.59 -5.92 -11.25
CA GLU A 23 -2.79 -5.84 -12.05
C GLU A 23 -4.03 -6.30 -11.30
N GLN A 24 -3.90 -7.40 -10.56
CA GLN A 24 -5.00 -7.89 -9.73
C GLN A 24 -5.38 -6.88 -8.65
N LEU A 25 -4.38 -6.26 -8.02
CA LEU A 25 -4.65 -5.23 -7.02
C LEU A 25 -5.33 -4.02 -7.65
N ALA A 26 -4.89 -3.62 -8.84
CA ALA A 26 -5.51 -2.50 -9.55
C ALA A 26 -7.00 -2.77 -9.80
N VAL A 27 -7.32 -3.97 -10.29
CA VAL A 27 -8.71 -4.35 -10.55
C VAL A 27 -9.54 -4.35 -9.27
N SER A 28 -9.06 -5.03 -8.23
CA SER A 28 -9.84 -5.16 -7.00
C SER A 28 -9.93 -3.86 -6.19
N SER A 29 -9.00 -2.95 -6.36
CA SER A 29 -9.05 -1.64 -5.71
C SER A 29 -9.73 -0.59 -6.57
N THR A 30 -10.06 -0.90 -7.83
CA THR A 30 -10.58 0.04 -8.82
C THR A 30 -9.64 1.23 -9.06
N LEU A 31 -8.35 0.96 -8.97
CA LEU A 31 -7.29 1.95 -9.26
C LEU A 31 -6.52 1.49 -10.49
N GLU A 32 -5.82 2.41 -11.12
CA GLU A 32 -5.04 2.06 -12.30
C GLU A 32 -3.74 1.37 -11.91
N ARG A 33 -3.29 0.42 -12.74
CA ARG A 33 -2.06 -0.31 -12.48
C ARG A 33 -0.86 0.62 -12.41
N THR A 34 -0.82 1.64 -13.26
CA THR A 34 0.27 2.63 -13.24
C THR A 34 0.35 3.34 -11.90
N TYR A 35 -0.82 3.68 -11.34
CA TYR A 35 -0.89 4.31 -10.02
C TYR A 35 -0.36 3.37 -8.94
N ILE A 36 -0.75 2.10 -8.98
CA ILE A 36 -0.27 1.10 -8.02
C ILE A 36 1.27 0.99 -8.12
N SER A 37 1.80 0.92 -9.33
CA SER A 37 3.23 0.81 -9.54
C SER A 37 3.98 2.02 -8.98
N GLU A 38 3.50 3.22 -9.26
CA GLU A 38 4.13 4.45 -8.76
C GLU A 38 4.03 4.57 -7.25
N LEU A 39 2.91 4.15 -6.70
CA LEU A 39 2.71 4.16 -5.26
C LEU A 39 3.69 3.20 -4.57
N GLU A 40 3.89 2.01 -5.12
CA GLU A 40 4.84 1.04 -4.57
C GLU A 40 6.28 1.51 -4.68
N HIS A 41 6.57 2.39 -5.63
CA HIS A 41 7.90 3.02 -5.75
C HIS A 41 8.07 4.23 -4.84
N GLY A 42 7.05 4.57 -4.06
CA GLY A 42 7.15 5.68 -3.11
C GLY A 42 7.03 7.05 -3.73
N ARG A 43 6.46 7.16 -4.94
CA ARG A 43 6.36 8.42 -5.66
C ARG A 43 5.12 9.24 -5.34
N TYR A 44 4.10 8.61 -4.75
CA TYR A 44 2.85 9.27 -4.40
C TYR A 44 2.49 8.98 -2.97
N GLN A 45 1.92 9.98 -2.30
CA GLN A 45 1.21 9.73 -1.06
C GLN A 45 -0.22 9.38 -1.43
N PRO A 46 -0.77 8.32 -0.85
CA PRO A 46 -2.17 8.00 -1.12
C PRO A 46 -3.07 9.04 -0.47
N THR A 47 -4.19 9.34 -1.12
CA THR A 47 -5.27 10.02 -0.43
C THR A 47 -5.91 9.03 0.54
N LEU A 48 -6.71 9.52 1.46
CA LEU A 48 -7.45 8.65 2.36
C LEU A 48 -8.33 7.69 1.57
N THR A 49 -8.98 8.18 0.52
CA THR A 49 -9.81 7.34 -0.35
C THR A 49 -8.99 6.23 -1.00
N SER A 50 -7.82 6.57 -1.57
CA SER A 50 -6.95 5.57 -2.18
C SER A 50 -6.49 4.53 -1.17
N LEU A 51 -6.19 4.96 0.05
CA LEU A 51 -5.76 4.04 1.11
C LEU A 51 -6.86 3.03 1.42
N PHE A 52 -8.11 3.48 1.52
CA PHE A 52 -9.25 2.59 1.75
C PHE A 52 -9.44 1.65 0.57
N ASP A 53 -9.29 2.15 -0.67
CA ASP A 53 -9.42 1.33 -1.87
C ASP A 53 -8.34 0.25 -1.93
N ILE A 54 -7.10 0.61 -1.61
CA ILE A 54 -5.99 -0.33 -1.61
C ILE A 54 -6.20 -1.42 -0.55
N ALA A 55 -6.62 -1.02 0.66
CA ALA A 55 -6.89 -1.99 1.72
C ALA A 55 -7.97 -2.98 1.29
N ARG A 56 -9.04 -2.48 0.66
CA ARG A 56 -10.10 -3.34 0.13
C ARG A 56 -9.53 -4.31 -0.90
N GLY A 57 -8.69 -3.80 -1.82
CA GLY A 57 -8.06 -4.63 -2.84
C GLY A 57 -7.13 -5.68 -2.27
N LEU A 58 -6.54 -5.41 -1.11
CA LEU A 58 -5.70 -6.36 -0.40
C LEU A 58 -6.50 -7.26 0.55
N ASN A 59 -7.81 -7.08 0.58
CA ASN A 59 -8.71 -7.84 1.43
C ASN A 59 -8.38 -7.69 2.91
N MET A 60 -8.17 -6.45 3.34
CA MET A 60 -7.86 -6.14 4.73
C MET A 60 -8.52 -4.84 5.14
N ASN A 61 -8.62 -4.62 6.43
CA ASN A 61 -9.16 -3.37 6.95
C ASN A 61 -8.15 -2.23 6.77
N PRO A 62 -8.60 -1.01 6.44
CA PRO A 62 -7.70 0.13 6.35
C PRO A 62 -6.89 0.36 7.63
N SER A 63 -7.50 0.13 8.80
CA SER A 63 -6.81 0.28 10.08
C SER A 63 -5.65 -0.70 10.22
N ASP A 64 -5.81 -1.92 9.69
CA ASP A 64 -4.72 -2.91 9.73
C ASP A 64 -3.58 -2.51 8.81
N LEU A 65 -3.91 -1.96 7.65
CA LEU A 65 -2.90 -1.46 6.71
C LEU A 65 -2.10 -0.32 7.35
N VAL A 66 -2.79 0.64 7.96
CA VAL A 66 -2.13 1.76 8.63
C VAL A 66 -1.26 1.28 9.79
N ARG A 67 -1.74 0.28 10.54
CA ARG A 67 -0.94 -0.29 11.64
C ARG A 67 0.38 -0.86 11.12
N LEU A 68 0.36 -1.57 10.00
CA LEU A 68 1.59 -2.13 9.42
C LEU A 68 2.53 -1.03 8.96
N VAL A 69 1.98 0.04 8.41
CA VAL A 69 2.77 1.21 8.02
C VAL A 69 3.40 1.84 9.26
N GLU A 70 2.63 1.99 10.32
CA GLU A 70 3.12 2.56 11.57
C GLU A 70 4.26 1.73 12.16
N LEU A 71 4.11 0.41 12.17
CA LEU A 71 5.14 -0.49 12.69
C LEU A 71 6.45 -0.34 11.91
N GLU A 72 6.35 -0.28 10.58
CA GLU A 72 7.52 -0.12 9.75
C GLU A 72 8.15 1.26 9.93
N PHE A 73 7.33 2.30 10.05
CA PHE A 73 7.79 3.65 10.34
C PHE A 73 8.57 3.69 11.64
N ASN A 74 8.05 3.07 12.69
CA ASN A 74 8.71 3.04 13.99
C ASN A 74 10.03 2.27 13.94
N ASN A 75 10.07 1.18 13.18
CA ASN A 75 11.30 0.41 13.03
C ASN A 75 12.40 1.22 12.37
N GLN A 76 12.06 2.08 11.43
CA GLN A 76 13.04 2.85 10.68
C GLN A 76 13.47 4.14 11.38
N THR A 77 12.73 4.57 12.38
CA THR A 77 13.03 5.81 13.10
C THR A 77 13.78 5.59 14.40
N HIS A 78 14.11 4.36 14.74
CA HIS A 78 14.90 4.03 15.93
C HIS A 78 16.37 4.05 15.69
#